data_b85c8cb961ac3bbc7a0a568c54f6c404
#
_entry.id   b85c8cb961ac3bbc7a0a568c54f6c404
#
_cell.length_a   1.000
_cell.length_b   1.000
_cell.length_c   1.000
_cell.angle_alpha   90.00
_cell.angle_beta   90.00
_cell.angle_gamma   90.00
#
_symmetry.space_group_name_H-M   'P 1'
#
loop_
_entity.id
_entity.type
_entity.pdbx_description
1 polymer ?
#
loop_
_entity_poly.entity_id
_entity_poly.type
_entity_poly.pdbx_seq_one_letter_code
_entity_poly.pdbx_strand_id
1 'polypeptide(L)'
;DALENVKIQSGRITGVTDNDSEQTVTLSPALSTTSYSVMLTPVIPTGGIGTNAPIIGIKSGSKTITEFIISIQNNGTTPNIDEIEWLVIKP
;
A
#
# COMPACT_ATOMS: atom_id res chain seq x y z
N ASP A 1 -11.27 -23.94 4.45
CA ASP A 1 -10.70 -23.60 5.75
C ASP A 1 -10.73 -22.08 5.98
N ALA A 2 -10.20 -21.65 7.10
CA ALA A 2 -10.25 -20.23 7.47
C ALA A 2 -9.53 -19.33 6.47
N LEU A 3 -8.43 -19.80 5.87
CA LEU A 3 -7.69 -19.01 4.90
C LEU A 3 -8.47 -18.79 3.61
N GLU A 4 -9.21 -19.81 3.19
CA GLU A 4 -10.01 -19.69 1.97
C GLU A 4 -11.19 -18.75 2.16
N ASN A 5 -11.64 -18.56 3.40
CA ASN A 5 -12.74 -17.66 3.71
C ASN A 5 -12.30 -16.21 3.91
N VAL A 6 -11.00 -15.94 4.02
CA VAL A 6 -10.51 -14.57 4.16
C VAL A 6 -10.57 -13.91 2.79
N LYS A 7 -11.48 -12.96 2.63
CA LYS A 7 -11.71 -12.25 1.37
C LYS A 7 -11.27 -10.81 1.39
N ILE A 8 -11.22 -10.19 2.58
CA ILE A 8 -10.90 -8.78 2.74
C ILE A 8 -9.88 -8.63 3.87
N GLN A 9 -8.81 -7.91 3.59
CA GLN A 9 -7.89 -7.44 4.62
C GLN A 9 -7.64 -5.95 4.38
N SER A 10 -7.38 -5.22 5.44
CA SER A 10 -7.10 -3.80 5.34
C SER A 10 -6.10 -3.39 6.41
N GLY A 11 -5.48 -2.24 6.20
CA GLY A 11 -4.55 -1.69 7.15
C GLY A 11 -4.08 -0.31 6.73
N ARG A 12 -3.04 0.15 7.42
CA ARG A 12 -2.49 1.47 7.20
C ARG A 12 -0.97 1.42 7.34
N ILE A 13 -0.28 2.09 6.41
CA ILE A 13 1.14 2.36 6.52
C ILE A 13 1.29 3.80 6.97
N THR A 14 2.11 4.04 8.00
CA THR A 14 2.39 5.38 8.52
C THR A 14 3.87 5.71 8.33
N GLY A 15 4.21 6.98 8.49
CA GLY A 15 5.61 7.39 8.44
C GLY A 15 6.25 7.34 7.06
N VAL A 16 5.45 7.55 6.01
CA VAL A 16 5.97 7.61 4.64
C VAL A 16 6.70 8.94 4.49
N THR A 17 8.02 8.90 4.36
CA THR A 17 8.83 10.13 4.44
C THR A 17 9.72 10.37 3.23
N ASP A 18 10.09 9.34 2.49
CA ASP A 18 11.10 9.49 1.45
C ASP A 18 10.51 9.88 0.10
N ASN A 19 11.34 10.53 -0.71
CA ASN A 19 10.98 10.95 -2.06
C ASN A 19 10.56 9.77 -2.91
N ASP A 20 11.44 8.76 -2.99
CA ASP A 20 11.14 7.50 -3.67
C ASP A 20 11.38 6.38 -2.67
N SER A 21 10.39 5.52 -2.46
CA SER A 21 10.53 4.45 -1.49
C SER A 21 9.62 3.28 -1.84
N GLU A 22 9.87 2.15 -1.17
CA GLU A 22 9.02 0.98 -1.26
C GLU A 22 8.57 0.60 0.14
N GLN A 23 7.31 0.18 0.27
CA GLN A 23 6.74 -0.27 1.52
C GLN A 23 6.19 -1.67 1.34
N THR A 24 6.65 -2.61 2.15
CA THR A 24 6.15 -3.98 2.12
C THR A 24 4.97 -4.10 3.06
N VAL A 25 3.87 -4.64 2.54
CA VAL A 25 2.66 -4.90 3.33
C VAL A 25 2.53 -6.40 3.51
N THR A 26 2.52 -6.84 4.76
CA THR A 26 2.37 -8.25 5.10
C THR A 26 0.90 -8.58 5.32
N LEU A 27 0.44 -9.64 4.68
CA LEU A 27 -0.93 -10.14 4.81
C LEU A 27 -1.00 -11.20 5.90
N SER A 28 -1.93 -11.05 6.83
CA SER A 28 -2.09 -11.98 7.93
C SER A 28 -3.59 -12.21 8.18
N PRO A 29 -4.06 -13.44 8.01
CA PRO A 29 -3.35 -14.62 7.52
C PRO A 29 -3.01 -14.52 6.03
N ALA A 30 -2.14 -15.41 5.56
CA ALA A 30 -1.82 -15.51 4.14
C ALA A 30 -3.08 -15.80 3.33
N LEU A 31 -3.13 -15.26 2.12
CA LEU A 31 -4.23 -15.55 1.20
C LEU A 31 -3.98 -16.88 0.48
N SER A 32 -5.03 -17.41 -0.15
CA SER A 32 -4.92 -18.66 -0.89
C SER A 32 -4.58 -18.46 -2.38
N THR A 33 -4.44 -17.22 -2.81
CA THR A 33 -4.17 -16.88 -4.21
C THR A 33 -3.38 -15.58 -4.29
N THR A 34 -2.68 -15.39 -5.41
CA THR A 34 -2.06 -14.10 -5.73
C THR A 34 -2.97 -13.23 -6.61
N SER A 35 -4.14 -13.75 -6.99
CA SER A 35 -5.10 -13.05 -7.84
C SER A 35 -6.05 -12.20 -7.00
N TYR A 36 -5.49 -11.37 -6.12
CA TYR A 36 -6.27 -10.43 -5.32
C TYR A 36 -6.07 -9.01 -5.85
N SER A 37 -7.04 -8.15 -5.56
CA SER A 37 -6.97 -6.74 -5.91
C SER A 37 -6.55 -5.92 -4.70
N VAL A 38 -5.78 -4.87 -4.94
CA VAL A 38 -5.33 -3.96 -3.88
C VAL A 38 -5.82 -2.56 -4.23
N MET A 39 -6.49 -1.92 -3.27
CA MET A 39 -6.85 -0.51 -3.38
C MET A 39 -6.02 0.28 -2.38
N LEU A 40 -5.51 1.42 -2.82
CA LEU A 40 -4.67 2.29 -2.01
C LEU A 40 -5.32 3.66 -1.88
N THR A 41 -5.35 4.19 -0.67
CA THR A 41 -5.84 5.53 -0.39
C THR A 41 -4.73 6.33 0.27
N PRO A 42 -4.12 7.29 -0.43
CA PRO A 42 -3.10 8.14 0.19
C PRO A 42 -3.74 9.14 1.14
N VAL A 43 -3.04 9.43 2.23
CA VAL A 43 -3.47 10.43 3.21
C VAL A 43 -2.54 11.61 3.12
N ILE A 44 -3.11 12.79 2.89
CA ILE A 44 -2.37 14.03 2.71
C ILE A 44 -2.14 14.65 4.09
N PRO A 45 -0.91 15.10 4.41
CA PRO A 45 -0.63 15.75 5.70
C PRO A 45 -1.48 16.99 5.92
N THR A 46 -1.64 17.38 7.17
CA THR A 46 -2.42 18.54 7.56
C THR A 46 -1.99 19.82 6.84
N GLY A 47 -0.71 19.95 6.52
CA GLY A 47 -0.20 21.12 5.77
C GLY A 47 -0.58 21.14 4.30
N GLY A 48 -1.25 20.09 3.81
CA GLY A 48 -1.66 20.00 2.43
C GLY A 48 -0.57 19.47 1.51
N ILE A 49 -0.86 19.47 0.21
CA ILE A 49 0.05 18.99 -0.83
C ILE A 49 1.10 20.05 -1.11
N GLY A 50 2.39 19.63 -1.16
CA GLY A 50 3.46 20.50 -1.59
C GLY A 50 3.50 20.64 -3.11
N THR A 51 4.69 20.94 -3.65
CA THR A 51 4.85 21.17 -5.08
C THR A 51 4.99 19.90 -5.89
N ASN A 52 5.25 18.76 -5.24
CA ASN A 52 5.44 17.49 -5.92
C ASN A 52 4.10 16.80 -6.17
N ALA A 53 4.07 15.95 -7.20
CA ALA A 53 2.90 15.12 -7.52
C ALA A 53 3.28 13.66 -7.27
N PRO A 54 3.06 13.13 -6.06
CA PRO A 54 3.46 11.78 -5.73
C PRO A 54 2.65 10.74 -6.51
N ILE A 55 3.32 9.64 -6.83
CA ILE A 55 2.71 8.51 -7.52
C ILE A 55 2.84 7.31 -6.61
N ILE A 56 1.71 6.63 -6.36
CA ILE A 56 1.71 5.39 -5.60
C ILE A 56 1.10 4.27 -6.43
N GLY A 57 1.60 3.08 -6.25
CA GLY A 57 1.07 1.92 -6.95
C GLY A 57 1.67 0.63 -6.41
N ILE A 58 1.17 -0.49 -6.91
CA ILE A 58 1.70 -1.80 -6.54
C ILE A 58 2.89 -2.10 -7.45
N LYS A 59 4.01 -2.45 -6.85
CA LYS A 59 5.20 -2.84 -7.60
C LYS A 59 4.90 -4.09 -8.42
N SER A 60 5.20 -4.03 -9.71
CA SER A 60 4.94 -5.15 -10.62
C SER A 60 5.64 -6.41 -10.13
N GLY A 61 4.91 -7.53 -10.11
CA GLY A 61 5.46 -8.82 -9.70
C GLY A 61 5.65 -8.99 -8.19
N SER A 62 5.23 -8.02 -7.37
CA SER A 62 5.47 -8.10 -5.93
C SER A 62 4.41 -8.87 -5.17
N LYS A 63 3.23 -9.11 -5.75
CA LYS A 63 2.15 -9.80 -5.03
C LYS A 63 2.47 -11.26 -4.81
N THR A 64 2.46 -11.68 -3.56
CA THR A 64 2.52 -13.08 -3.15
C THR A 64 1.33 -13.36 -2.26
N ILE A 65 1.18 -14.58 -1.79
CA ILE A 65 0.09 -14.89 -0.86
C ILE A 65 0.30 -14.29 0.53
N THR A 66 1.53 -13.83 0.83
CA THR A 66 1.86 -13.30 2.15
C THR A 66 2.16 -11.81 2.16
N GLU A 67 2.38 -11.19 1.00
CA GLU A 67 2.76 -9.77 0.98
C GLU A 67 2.58 -9.15 -0.40
N PHE A 68 2.63 -7.83 -0.43
CA PHE A 68 2.82 -7.05 -1.66
C PHE A 68 3.65 -5.81 -1.32
N ILE A 69 4.19 -5.17 -2.36
CA ILE A 69 5.03 -3.98 -2.19
C ILE A 69 4.35 -2.79 -2.85
N ILE A 70 4.24 -1.70 -2.09
CA ILE A 70 3.77 -0.41 -2.59
C ILE A 70 4.98 0.40 -3.01
N SER A 71 4.99 0.88 -4.25
CA SER A 71 6.03 1.78 -4.75
C SER A 71 5.52 3.21 -4.62
N ILE A 72 6.34 4.07 -4.05
CA ILE A 72 6.04 5.48 -3.83
C ILE A 72 7.11 6.29 -4.53
N GLN A 73 6.70 7.20 -5.41
CA GLN A 73 7.62 8.03 -6.18
C GLN A 73 7.22 9.50 -6.07
N ASN A 74 8.22 10.37 -6.12
CA ASN A 74 8.06 11.82 -6.15
C ASN A 74 7.33 12.38 -4.93
N ASN A 75 7.54 11.78 -3.77
CA ASN A 75 6.87 12.23 -2.54
C ASN A 75 7.54 13.49 -1.94
N GLY A 76 8.81 13.73 -2.25
CA GLY A 76 9.55 14.89 -1.80
C GLY A 76 10.20 14.70 -0.44
N THR A 77 11.07 15.63 -0.07
CA THR A 77 11.73 15.62 1.24
C THR A 77 10.80 16.12 2.34
N THR A 78 9.82 16.96 1.97
CA THR A 78 8.67 17.25 2.82
C THR A 78 7.53 16.45 2.23
N PRO A 79 7.14 15.34 2.85
CA PRO A 79 6.23 14.40 2.18
C PRO A 79 4.89 15.02 1.80
N ASN A 80 4.41 14.71 0.60
CA ASN A 80 3.06 15.08 0.16
C ASN A 80 2.05 14.02 0.57
N ILE A 81 2.53 12.81 0.89
CA ILE A 81 1.73 11.71 1.43
C ILE A 81 2.48 11.20 2.65
N ASP A 82 1.83 11.14 3.81
CA ASP A 82 2.46 10.63 5.03
C ASP A 82 1.92 9.28 5.48
N GLU A 83 0.76 8.90 4.97
CA GLU A 83 0.14 7.60 5.27
C GLU A 83 -0.52 7.03 4.02
N ILE A 84 -0.63 5.71 3.97
CA ILE A 84 -1.38 5.02 2.92
C ILE A 84 -2.29 3.99 3.57
N GLU A 85 -3.59 4.11 3.34
CA GLU A 85 -4.55 3.09 3.72
C GLU A 85 -4.68 2.10 2.59
N TRP A 86 -4.71 0.81 2.90
CA TRP A 86 -4.79 -0.22 1.89
C TRP A 86 -5.94 -1.18 2.17
N LEU A 87 -6.50 -1.70 1.09
CA LEU A 87 -7.58 -2.68 1.15
C LEU A 87 -7.28 -3.76 0.12
N VAL A 88 -7.31 -5.00 0.56
CA VAL A 88 -7.10 -6.17 -0.29
C VAL A 88 -8.41 -6.93 -0.40
N ILE A 89 -8.81 -7.25 -1.62
CA ILE A 89 -10.01 -8.04 -1.88
C ILE A 89 -9.62 -9.24 -2.72
N LYS A 90 -9.94 -10.43 -2.20
CA LYS A 90 -9.75 -11.70 -2.88
C LYS A 90 -11.04 -12.04 -3.64
N PRO A 91 -10.93 -12.55 -4.86
CA PRO A 91 -12.13 -12.99 -5.61
C PRO A 91 -12.92 -14.06 -4.89
#